data_9d45512236035e6ebea61b7d7652a726
#
_entry.id   9d45512236035e6ebea61b7d7652a726
#
_cell.length_a   1.000
_cell.length_b   1.000
_cell.length_c   1.000
_cell.angle_alpha   90.00
_cell.angle_beta   90.00
_cell.angle_gamma   90.00
#
_symmetry.space_group_name_H-M   'P 1'
#
loop_
_entity.id
_entity.type
_entity.pdbx_description
1 polymer ?
#
loop_
_entity_poly.entity_id
_entity_poly.type
_entity_poly.pdbx_seq_one_letter_code
_entity_poly.pdbx_strand_id
1 'polypeptide(L)'
;LDAIVSADGDGDRPLVSDEHGEPLRGDLLGLIAANFLGAGVLVTPVTSNSGIETAGRYSVTRTRVGSPYVIAGMNAALADGRPGVMGFEANGGTLTASAFTVNGTSIQPLPTRDSFLPILATLHAAAASKKTLSKVAAGYSLPFAAADRLENFALETSGALMAHLRASESNLAAFLAPVGSVALTSDIDGLQVMLEDGRMIHFRPSGNAPEMRCYVEAASESEAKSLLVQGLDLVRAFARTAQ
;
A
#
# COMPACT_ATOMS: atom_id res chain seq x y z
N LEU A 1 19.09 -20.60 1.92
CA LEU A 1 17.62 -20.71 1.77
C LEU A 1 17.21 -19.85 0.57
N ASP A 2 16.21 -20.33 -0.20
CA ASP A 2 15.71 -19.59 -1.35
C ASP A 2 14.60 -18.61 -0.94
N ALA A 3 13.92 -18.90 0.18
CA ALA A 3 12.86 -18.08 0.76
C ALA A 3 12.62 -18.44 2.22
N ILE A 4 12.03 -17.49 2.97
CA ILE A 4 11.37 -17.75 4.26
C ILE A 4 9.92 -17.33 4.08
N VAL A 5 8.99 -18.22 4.47
CA VAL A 5 7.56 -17.96 4.38
C VAL A 5 6.89 -18.19 5.73
N SER A 6 5.92 -17.34 6.05
CA SER A 6 5.13 -17.42 7.28
C SER A 6 3.77 -16.75 7.06
N ALA A 7 2.87 -16.93 8.01
CA ALA A 7 1.67 -16.15 8.15
C ALA A 7 1.60 -15.60 9.57
N ASP A 8 0.76 -14.60 9.81
CA ASP A 8 0.51 -14.05 11.14
C ASP A 8 -0.39 -14.99 11.99
N GLY A 9 -0.75 -14.57 13.20
CA GLY A 9 -1.39 -15.42 14.18
C GLY A 9 -2.78 -15.96 13.80
N ASP A 10 -3.52 -15.24 12.95
CA ASP A 10 -4.82 -15.66 12.39
C ASP A 10 -4.72 -16.16 10.94
N GLY A 11 -3.50 -16.19 10.37
CA GLY A 11 -3.21 -16.90 9.12
C GLY A 11 -3.65 -16.15 7.85
N ASP A 12 -4.04 -14.89 7.94
CA ASP A 12 -4.64 -14.15 6.83
C ASP A 12 -3.69 -13.14 6.15
N ARG A 13 -2.51 -12.89 6.75
CA ARG A 13 -1.48 -11.98 6.23
C ARG A 13 -0.17 -12.73 6.00
N PRO A 14 0.35 -12.75 4.76
CA PRO A 14 1.59 -13.46 4.44
C PRO A 14 2.82 -12.66 4.88
N LEU A 15 3.89 -13.39 5.19
CA LEU A 15 5.25 -12.89 5.21
C LEU A 15 6.07 -13.75 4.25
N VAL A 16 6.75 -13.13 3.31
CA VAL A 16 7.72 -13.76 2.42
C VAL A 16 9.00 -12.94 2.49
N SER A 17 10.12 -13.58 2.85
CA SER A 17 11.45 -12.98 2.73
C SER A 17 12.22 -13.66 1.61
N ASP A 18 13.09 -12.88 0.95
CA ASP A 18 13.94 -13.34 -0.12
C ASP A 18 15.15 -14.16 0.35
N GLU A 19 16.04 -14.52 -0.55
CA GLU A 19 17.26 -15.29 -0.29
C GLU A 19 18.27 -14.56 0.61
N HIS A 20 18.13 -13.25 0.81
CA HIS A 20 18.93 -12.43 1.71
C HIS A 20 18.29 -12.27 3.10
N GLY A 21 17.04 -12.77 3.26
CA GLY A 21 16.25 -12.60 4.47
C GLY A 21 15.47 -11.28 4.50
N GLU A 22 15.49 -10.50 3.41
CA GLU A 22 14.77 -9.23 3.33
C GLU A 22 13.29 -9.48 3.06
N PRO A 23 12.37 -8.91 3.86
CA PRO A 23 10.95 -9.12 3.70
C PRO A 23 10.43 -8.38 2.45
N LEU A 24 9.68 -9.11 1.62
CA LEU A 24 8.93 -8.52 0.51
C LEU A 24 7.70 -7.79 1.03
N ARG A 25 7.44 -6.61 0.49
CA ARG A 25 6.25 -5.81 0.87
C ARG A 25 4.96 -6.55 0.49
N GLY A 26 3.95 -6.44 1.35
CA GLY A 26 2.67 -7.12 1.12
C GLY A 26 1.95 -6.66 -0.15
N ASP A 27 2.02 -5.38 -0.51
CA ASP A 27 1.46 -4.86 -1.75
C ASP A 27 2.18 -5.41 -3.01
N LEU A 28 3.48 -5.66 -2.93
CA LEU A 28 4.22 -6.37 -3.98
C LEU A 28 3.76 -7.83 -4.10
N LEU A 29 3.53 -8.52 -2.97
CA LEU A 29 3.00 -9.88 -2.98
C LEU A 29 1.61 -9.93 -3.63
N GLY A 30 0.75 -8.95 -3.32
CA GLY A 30 -0.55 -8.78 -3.97
C GLY A 30 -0.44 -8.55 -5.48
N LEU A 31 0.51 -7.73 -5.91
CA LEU A 31 0.77 -7.46 -7.33
C LEU A 31 1.31 -8.71 -8.08
N ILE A 32 2.19 -9.48 -7.43
CA ILE A 32 2.66 -10.77 -7.97
C ILE A 32 1.49 -11.75 -8.12
N ALA A 33 0.61 -11.84 -7.12
CA ALA A 33 -0.59 -12.67 -7.19
C ALA A 33 -1.54 -12.22 -8.30
N ALA A 34 -1.72 -10.92 -8.49
CA ALA A 34 -2.50 -10.35 -9.58
C ALA A 34 -1.95 -10.74 -10.96
N ASN A 35 -0.63 -10.69 -11.11
CA ASN A 35 0.03 -11.10 -12.34
C ASN A 35 -0.11 -12.61 -12.59
N PHE A 36 0.02 -13.43 -11.55
CA PHE A 36 -0.16 -14.89 -11.62
C PHE A 36 -1.57 -15.28 -12.04
N LEU A 37 -2.59 -14.60 -11.53
CA LEU A 37 -3.99 -14.85 -11.87
C LEU A 37 -4.39 -14.27 -13.23
N GLY A 38 -3.65 -13.34 -13.80
CA GLY A 38 -4.06 -12.57 -14.98
C GLY A 38 -5.21 -11.62 -14.65
N ALA A 39 -5.19 -10.99 -13.48
CA ALA A 39 -6.22 -10.04 -13.05
C ALA A 39 -6.34 -8.85 -14.00
N GLY A 40 -7.56 -8.32 -14.16
CA GLY A 40 -7.85 -7.12 -14.94
C GLY A 40 -8.14 -5.90 -14.08
N VAL A 41 -8.70 -6.15 -12.89
CA VAL A 41 -9.09 -5.11 -11.93
C VAL A 41 -8.46 -5.36 -10.58
N LEU A 42 -7.77 -4.36 -10.05
CA LEU A 42 -7.20 -4.37 -8.72
C LEU A 42 -7.92 -3.38 -7.80
N VAL A 43 -8.33 -3.84 -6.63
CA VAL A 43 -8.89 -3.01 -5.58
C VAL A 43 -7.95 -3.05 -4.39
N THR A 44 -7.42 -1.90 -3.99
CA THR A 44 -6.39 -1.84 -2.95
C THR A 44 -6.44 -0.52 -2.17
N PRO A 45 -6.05 -0.49 -0.88
CA PRO A 45 -6.04 0.74 -0.11
C PRO A 45 -5.07 1.78 -0.65
N VAL A 46 -5.30 3.04 -0.31
CA VAL A 46 -4.38 4.16 -0.62
C VAL A 46 -2.99 4.01 -0.02
N THR A 47 -2.83 3.13 0.97
CA THR A 47 -1.53 2.82 1.59
C THR A 47 -0.69 1.80 0.83
N SER A 48 -1.24 1.17 -0.21
CA SER A 48 -0.47 0.33 -1.13
C SER A 48 0.32 1.19 -2.10
N ASN A 49 1.48 0.70 -2.54
CA ASN A 49 2.44 1.42 -3.37
C ASN A 49 1.80 2.07 -4.61
N SER A 50 2.17 3.32 -4.91
CA SER A 50 1.65 4.07 -6.05
C SER A 50 2.12 3.53 -7.41
N GLY A 51 3.23 2.79 -7.44
CA GLY A 51 3.72 2.15 -8.67
C GLY A 51 2.80 1.04 -9.22
N ILE A 52 1.74 0.64 -8.49
CA ILE A 52 0.77 -0.35 -8.96
C ILE A 52 0.04 0.15 -10.22
N GLU A 53 -0.28 1.44 -10.31
CA GLU A 53 -0.90 2.06 -11.47
C GLU A 53 0.00 2.02 -12.71
N THR A 54 1.30 2.17 -12.51
CA THR A 54 2.29 2.17 -13.59
C THR A 54 2.73 0.77 -13.99
N ALA A 55 2.46 -0.26 -13.21
CA ALA A 55 2.67 -1.66 -13.57
C ALA A 55 1.81 -2.11 -14.77
N GLY A 56 0.90 -1.30 -15.23
CA GLY A 56 0.55 -1.03 -16.62
C GLY A 56 -0.56 -1.85 -17.25
N ARG A 57 -1.16 -2.85 -16.60
CA ARG A 57 -2.21 -3.64 -17.24
C ARG A 57 -3.48 -3.80 -16.43
N TYR A 58 -3.54 -3.16 -15.29
CA TYR A 58 -4.67 -3.26 -14.38
C TYR A 58 -5.47 -1.98 -14.37
N SER A 59 -6.79 -2.09 -14.23
CA SER A 59 -7.58 -0.98 -13.76
C SER A 59 -7.56 -0.97 -12.24
N VAL A 60 -6.99 0.05 -11.64
CA VAL A 60 -6.81 0.16 -10.19
C VAL A 60 -7.92 1.01 -9.57
N THR A 61 -8.50 0.53 -8.48
CA THR A 61 -9.44 1.27 -7.65
C THR A 61 -8.85 1.41 -6.25
N ARG A 62 -8.61 2.65 -5.81
CA ARG A 62 -8.11 2.94 -4.47
C ARG A 62 -9.25 3.05 -3.48
N THR A 63 -9.05 2.47 -2.28
CA THR A 63 -10.02 2.48 -1.19
C THR A 63 -9.42 3.04 0.09
N ARG A 64 -10.27 3.22 1.10
CA ARG A 64 -9.83 3.37 2.48
C ARG A 64 -9.15 2.09 2.95
N VAL A 65 -8.34 2.21 4.02
CA VAL A 65 -7.65 1.08 4.66
C VAL A 65 -8.67 0.19 5.38
N GLY A 66 -8.60 -1.10 5.09
CA GLY A 66 -9.41 -2.14 5.71
C GLY A 66 -10.13 -3.02 4.68
N SER A 67 -10.12 -4.34 4.93
CA SER A 67 -10.72 -5.33 4.04
C SER A 67 -12.21 -5.06 3.70
N PRO A 68 -13.08 -4.50 4.58
CA PRO A 68 -14.45 -4.17 4.20
C PRO A 68 -14.53 -3.19 3.04
N TYR A 69 -13.63 -2.21 2.95
CA TYR A 69 -13.58 -1.25 1.85
C TYR A 69 -13.06 -1.87 0.56
N VAL A 70 -12.08 -2.77 0.67
CA VAL A 70 -11.58 -3.54 -0.48
C VAL A 70 -12.70 -4.42 -1.03
N ILE A 71 -13.43 -5.15 -0.19
CA ILE A 71 -14.57 -5.98 -0.56
C ILE A 71 -15.67 -5.15 -1.23
N ALA A 72 -16.00 -3.99 -0.67
CA ALA A 72 -17.00 -3.10 -1.26
C ALA A 72 -16.59 -2.62 -2.67
N GLY A 73 -15.31 -2.25 -2.84
CA GLY A 73 -14.78 -1.85 -4.15
C GLY A 73 -14.76 -2.99 -5.17
N MET A 74 -14.42 -4.22 -4.74
CA MET A 74 -14.50 -5.41 -5.60
C MET A 74 -15.94 -5.70 -6.03
N ASN A 75 -16.92 -5.62 -5.11
CA ASN A 75 -18.32 -5.84 -5.41
C ASN A 75 -18.86 -4.78 -6.40
N ALA A 76 -18.45 -3.52 -6.25
CA ALA A 76 -18.81 -2.46 -7.20
C ALA A 76 -18.24 -2.77 -8.60
N ALA A 77 -16.98 -3.18 -8.69
CA ALA A 77 -16.37 -3.54 -9.97
C ALA A 77 -17.08 -4.74 -10.64
N LEU A 78 -17.52 -5.74 -9.86
CA LEU A 78 -18.33 -6.85 -10.37
C LEU A 78 -19.71 -6.39 -10.87
N ALA A 79 -20.36 -5.50 -10.13
CA ALA A 79 -21.66 -4.94 -10.52
C ALA A 79 -21.58 -4.15 -11.83
N ASP A 80 -20.43 -3.51 -12.09
CA ASP A 80 -20.12 -2.84 -13.36
C ASP A 80 -19.74 -3.82 -14.49
N GLY A 81 -19.83 -5.13 -14.24
CA GLY A 81 -19.51 -6.17 -15.24
C GLY A 81 -18.02 -6.32 -15.56
N ARG A 82 -17.12 -5.80 -14.71
CA ARG A 82 -15.67 -5.83 -14.95
C ARG A 82 -15.12 -7.23 -14.65
N PRO A 83 -14.37 -7.84 -15.58
CA PRO A 83 -13.80 -9.18 -15.38
C PRO A 83 -12.50 -9.17 -14.60
N GLY A 84 -12.16 -10.31 -13.98
CA GLY A 84 -10.86 -10.52 -13.36
C GLY A 84 -10.62 -9.62 -12.14
N VAL A 85 -11.62 -9.49 -11.27
CA VAL A 85 -11.60 -8.62 -10.09
C VAL A 85 -10.92 -9.33 -8.92
N MET A 86 -9.88 -8.72 -8.38
CA MET A 86 -9.26 -9.09 -7.11
C MET A 86 -8.89 -7.86 -6.29
N GLY A 87 -8.60 -8.08 -5.02
CA GLY A 87 -8.10 -7.05 -4.13
C GLY A 87 -6.98 -7.54 -3.24
N PHE A 88 -6.25 -6.61 -2.65
CA PHE A 88 -5.24 -6.90 -1.63
C PHE A 88 -5.01 -5.67 -0.76
N GLU A 89 -4.49 -5.89 0.42
CA GLU A 89 -4.07 -4.83 1.33
C GLU A 89 -2.54 -4.68 1.34
N ALA A 90 -2.03 -3.56 1.82
CA ALA A 90 -0.59 -3.31 1.94
C ALA A 90 0.13 -4.33 2.85
N ASN A 91 -0.61 -5.04 3.70
CA ASN A 91 -0.12 -6.14 4.55
C ASN A 91 0.00 -7.49 3.81
N GLY A 92 -0.41 -7.56 2.53
CA GLY A 92 -0.34 -8.76 1.69
C GLY A 92 -1.57 -9.67 1.72
N GLY A 93 -2.52 -9.45 2.60
CA GLY A 93 -3.80 -10.17 2.61
C GLY A 93 -4.51 -9.99 1.27
N THR A 94 -4.70 -11.06 0.53
CA THR A 94 -5.22 -11.07 -0.85
C THR A 94 -6.65 -11.61 -0.88
N LEU A 95 -7.51 -11.01 -1.70
CA LEU A 95 -8.91 -11.39 -1.86
C LEU A 95 -9.23 -11.56 -3.35
N THR A 96 -10.04 -12.54 -3.71
CA THR A 96 -10.53 -12.71 -5.08
C THR A 96 -12.05 -12.63 -5.14
N ALA A 97 -12.58 -11.86 -6.09
CA ALA A 97 -14.02 -11.72 -6.31
C ALA A 97 -14.49 -12.37 -7.62
N SER A 98 -13.59 -12.55 -8.59
CA SER A 98 -13.84 -13.31 -9.80
C SER A 98 -13.26 -14.73 -9.69
N ALA A 99 -13.81 -15.67 -10.46
CA ALA A 99 -13.12 -16.92 -10.75
C ALA A 99 -11.97 -16.65 -11.73
N PHE A 100 -10.85 -17.33 -11.54
CA PHE A 100 -9.69 -17.26 -12.42
C PHE A 100 -9.35 -18.63 -12.98
N THR A 101 -8.73 -18.68 -14.15
CA THR A 101 -8.23 -19.93 -14.72
C THR A 101 -6.71 -19.84 -14.88
N VAL A 102 -6.00 -20.70 -14.18
CA VAL A 102 -4.54 -20.77 -14.24
C VAL A 102 -4.14 -22.19 -14.67
N ASN A 103 -3.42 -22.30 -15.78
CA ASN A 103 -2.99 -23.59 -16.36
C ASN A 103 -4.15 -24.60 -16.54
N GLY A 104 -5.33 -24.11 -16.95
CA GLY A 104 -6.52 -24.94 -17.15
C GLY A 104 -7.28 -25.29 -15.85
N THR A 105 -6.79 -24.89 -14.69
CA THR A 105 -7.46 -25.11 -13.39
C THR A 105 -8.24 -23.87 -12.97
N SER A 106 -9.51 -24.06 -12.61
CA SER A 106 -10.34 -22.97 -12.08
C SER A 106 -10.05 -22.72 -10.59
N ILE A 107 -9.75 -21.47 -10.27
CA ILE A 107 -9.62 -20.96 -8.90
C ILE A 107 -10.90 -20.20 -8.59
N GLN A 108 -11.64 -20.66 -7.58
CA GLN A 108 -12.91 -20.06 -7.20
C GLN A 108 -12.70 -18.75 -6.43
N PRO A 109 -13.67 -17.83 -6.45
CA PRO A 109 -13.61 -16.62 -5.65
C PRO A 109 -13.46 -16.90 -4.16
N LEU A 110 -12.61 -16.16 -3.50
CA LEU A 110 -12.43 -16.16 -2.06
C LEU A 110 -12.43 -14.70 -1.56
N PRO A 111 -13.61 -14.14 -1.22
CA PRO A 111 -13.75 -12.73 -0.84
C PRO A 111 -13.38 -12.49 0.64
N THR A 112 -12.34 -13.14 1.09
CA THR A 112 -11.71 -12.94 2.41
C THR A 112 -10.20 -12.94 2.25
N ARG A 113 -9.49 -12.40 3.22
CA ARG A 113 -8.03 -12.37 3.17
C ARG A 113 -7.44 -13.78 3.18
N ASP A 114 -6.54 -14.01 2.24
CA ASP A 114 -5.82 -15.26 2.04
C ASP A 114 -4.33 -14.96 1.98
N SER A 115 -3.54 -15.68 2.76
CA SER A 115 -2.08 -15.63 2.76
C SER A 115 -1.44 -16.63 1.80
N PHE A 116 -2.11 -17.72 1.48
CA PHE A 116 -1.53 -18.81 0.69
C PHE A 116 -1.37 -18.42 -0.79
N LEU A 117 -2.38 -17.82 -1.39
CA LEU A 117 -2.33 -17.40 -2.79
C LEU A 117 -1.12 -16.50 -3.09
N PRO A 118 -0.86 -15.40 -2.36
CA PRO A 118 0.30 -14.55 -2.63
C PRO A 118 1.63 -15.24 -2.32
N ILE A 119 1.72 -16.11 -1.31
CA ILE A 119 2.92 -16.93 -1.06
C ILE A 119 3.20 -17.85 -2.26
N LEU A 120 2.21 -18.66 -2.66
CA LEU A 120 2.37 -19.63 -3.74
C LEU A 120 2.64 -18.95 -5.09
N ALA A 121 1.95 -17.85 -5.39
CA ALA A 121 2.18 -17.06 -6.60
C ALA A 121 3.61 -16.50 -6.65
N THR A 122 4.13 -16.04 -5.51
CA THR A 122 5.49 -15.50 -5.41
C THR A 122 6.55 -16.58 -5.62
N LEU A 123 6.40 -17.75 -4.98
CA LEU A 123 7.30 -18.88 -5.18
C LEU A 123 7.21 -19.41 -6.63
N HIS A 124 6.00 -19.46 -7.19
CA HIS A 124 5.81 -19.84 -8.61
C HIS A 124 6.51 -18.86 -9.56
N ALA A 125 6.40 -17.55 -9.32
CA ALA A 125 7.05 -16.54 -10.15
C ALA A 125 8.59 -16.71 -10.19
N ALA A 126 9.20 -17.02 -9.03
CA ALA A 126 10.63 -17.32 -8.92
C ALA A 126 10.99 -18.60 -9.71
N ALA A 127 10.26 -19.68 -9.48
CA ALA A 127 10.50 -20.97 -10.12
C ALA A 127 10.32 -20.90 -11.64
N ALA A 128 9.22 -20.30 -12.12
CA ALA A 128 8.91 -20.20 -13.55
C ALA A 128 9.90 -19.32 -14.30
N SER A 129 10.36 -18.22 -13.68
CA SER A 129 11.36 -17.31 -14.26
C SER A 129 12.81 -17.78 -14.06
N LYS A 130 13.05 -18.79 -13.22
CA LYS A 130 14.39 -19.23 -12.78
C LYS A 130 15.21 -18.08 -12.16
N LYS A 131 14.55 -17.21 -11.42
CA LYS A 131 15.14 -16.06 -10.73
C LYS A 131 14.99 -16.21 -9.22
N THR A 132 15.88 -15.58 -8.48
CA THR A 132 15.72 -15.42 -7.02
C THR A 132 14.57 -14.45 -6.73
N LEU A 133 14.04 -14.48 -5.50
CA LEU A 133 12.93 -13.61 -5.09
C LEU A 133 13.30 -12.13 -5.15
N SER A 134 14.51 -11.75 -4.75
CA SER A 134 15.00 -10.38 -4.88
C SER A 134 14.97 -9.88 -6.34
N LYS A 135 15.35 -10.74 -7.31
CA LYS A 135 15.30 -10.41 -8.75
C LYS A 135 13.88 -10.38 -9.30
N VAL A 136 12.97 -11.20 -8.78
CA VAL A 136 11.54 -11.10 -9.09
C VAL A 136 10.98 -9.78 -8.60
N ALA A 137 11.24 -9.42 -7.35
CA ALA A 137 10.80 -8.16 -6.74
C ALA A 137 11.31 -6.93 -7.51
N ALA A 138 12.60 -6.90 -7.85
CA ALA A 138 13.21 -5.81 -8.60
C ALA A 138 12.60 -5.62 -10.01
N GLY A 139 12.01 -6.67 -10.58
CA GLY A 139 11.33 -6.62 -11.89
C GLY A 139 10.06 -5.77 -11.92
N TYR A 140 9.49 -5.43 -10.76
CA TYR A 140 8.28 -4.60 -10.67
C TYR A 140 8.55 -3.09 -10.63
N SER A 141 9.80 -2.68 -10.40
CA SER A 141 10.21 -1.26 -10.41
C SER A 141 9.32 -0.32 -9.59
N LEU A 142 8.86 -0.79 -8.43
CA LEU A 142 8.03 0.02 -7.53
C LEU A 142 8.87 1.08 -6.82
N PRO A 143 8.33 2.27 -6.52
CA PRO A 143 8.95 3.23 -5.61
C PRO A 143 9.34 2.60 -4.27
N PHE A 144 10.44 3.06 -3.71
CA PHE A 144 10.81 2.69 -2.35
C PHE A 144 9.84 3.34 -1.36
N ALA A 145 9.25 2.53 -0.51
CA ALA A 145 8.29 3.01 0.46
C ALA A 145 8.78 2.77 1.89
N ALA A 146 8.48 3.72 2.77
CA ALA A 146 8.71 3.62 4.20
C ALA A 146 7.47 4.11 4.95
N ALA A 147 7.27 3.60 6.16
CA ALA A 147 6.16 4.00 7.01
C ALA A 147 6.57 3.90 8.48
N ASP A 148 6.07 4.84 9.28
CA ASP A 148 6.19 4.80 10.74
C ASP A 148 5.06 5.65 11.35
N ARG A 149 5.00 5.73 12.67
CA ARG A 149 3.95 6.42 13.41
C ARG A 149 4.50 7.18 14.61
N LEU A 150 3.76 8.20 15.03
CA LEU A 150 3.87 8.79 16.36
C LEU A 150 2.84 8.10 17.25
N GLU A 151 3.32 7.38 18.25
CA GLU A 151 2.50 6.79 19.30
C GLU A 151 2.16 7.85 20.36
N ASN A 152 1.08 7.63 21.12
CA ASN A 152 0.59 8.55 22.12
C ASN A 152 0.31 9.97 21.57
N PHE A 153 -0.11 10.05 20.32
CA PHE A 153 -0.47 11.29 19.64
C PHE A 153 -1.99 11.51 19.77
N ALA A 154 -2.38 12.52 20.56
CA ALA A 154 -3.77 12.77 20.90
C ALA A 154 -4.67 12.90 19.67
N LEU A 155 -5.88 12.34 19.74
CA LEU A 155 -6.84 12.36 18.62
C LEU A 155 -7.26 13.79 18.26
N GLU A 156 -7.38 14.66 19.26
CA GLU A 156 -7.68 16.09 19.08
C GLU A 156 -6.59 16.78 18.28
N THR A 157 -5.32 16.50 18.59
CA THR A 157 -4.17 17.06 17.87
C THR A 157 -4.11 16.53 16.43
N SER A 158 -4.39 15.22 16.23
CA SER A 158 -4.51 14.64 14.91
C SER A 158 -5.62 15.31 14.10
N GLY A 159 -6.78 15.51 14.70
CA GLY A 159 -7.93 16.19 14.09
C GLY A 159 -7.60 17.64 13.73
N ALA A 160 -6.97 18.38 14.63
CA ALA A 160 -6.55 19.77 14.40
C ALA A 160 -5.53 19.88 13.26
N LEU A 161 -4.53 18.97 13.19
CA LEU A 161 -3.59 18.90 12.08
C LEU A 161 -4.30 18.68 10.75
N MET A 162 -5.15 17.65 10.68
CA MET A 162 -5.87 17.32 9.45
C MET A 162 -6.81 18.45 9.00
N ALA A 163 -7.49 19.12 9.94
CA ALA A 163 -8.31 20.30 9.66
C ALA A 163 -7.46 21.46 9.12
N HIS A 164 -6.31 21.73 9.75
CA HIS A 164 -5.37 22.77 9.30
C HIS A 164 -4.86 22.52 7.86
N LEU A 165 -4.44 21.29 7.57
CA LEU A 165 -3.90 20.93 6.24
C LEU A 165 -4.95 21.00 5.12
N ARG A 166 -6.23 20.76 5.47
CA ARG A 166 -7.35 20.82 4.52
C ARG A 166 -7.99 22.19 4.39
N ALA A 167 -7.69 23.11 5.30
CA ALA A 167 -8.32 24.41 5.34
C ALA A 167 -7.99 25.27 4.11
N SER A 168 -6.77 25.15 3.57
CA SER A 168 -6.37 25.85 2.36
C SER A 168 -5.11 25.22 1.74
N GLU A 169 -4.94 25.42 0.43
CA GLU A 169 -3.71 25.04 -0.28
C GLU A 169 -2.48 25.74 0.30
N SER A 170 -2.62 26.98 0.77
CA SER A 170 -1.53 27.73 1.39
C SER A 170 -1.07 27.12 2.70
N ASN A 171 -1.98 26.59 3.53
CA ASN A 171 -1.63 25.89 4.76
C ASN A 171 -0.86 24.62 4.47
N LEU A 172 -1.34 23.83 3.51
CA LEU A 172 -0.68 22.60 3.09
C LEU A 172 0.71 22.89 2.51
N ALA A 173 0.82 23.87 1.62
CA ALA A 173 2.10 24.28 1.02
C ALA A 173 3.08 24.79 2.08
N ALA A 174 2.63 25.61 3.03
CA ALA A 174 3.47 26.09 4.12
C ALA A 174 3.95 24.97 5.04
N PHE A 175 3.07 24.01 5.36
CA PHE A 175 3.43 22.85 6.18
C PHE A 175 4.46 21.94 5.47
N LEU A 176 4.32 21.74 4.16
CA LEU A 176 5.20 20.86 3.38
C LEU A 176 6.43 21.59 2.79
N ALA A 177 6.55 22.92 2.93
CA ALA A 177 7.66 23.68 2.38
C ALA A 177 9.06 23.11 2.67
N PRO A 178 9.35 22.53 3.87
CA PRO A 178 10.64 21.91 4.13
C PRO A 178 10.92 20.62 3.34
N VAL A 179 9.90 19.96 2.78
CA VAL A 179 10.03 18.67 2.10
C VAL A 179 9.79 18.75 0.60
N GLY A 180 9.00 19.73 0.11
CA GLY A 180 8.77 19.92 -1.32
C GLY A 180 7.48 20.67 -1.63
N SER A 181 7.26 20.92 -2.93
CA SER A 181 6.04 21.54 -3.47
C SER A 181 4.97 20.50 -3.74
N VAL A 182 3.70 20.87 -3.50
CA VAL A 182 2.53 19.99 -3.68
C VAL A 182 2.15 19.96 -5.17
N ALA A 183 2.04 18.76 -5.75
CA ALA A 183 1.53 18.55 -7.10
C ALA A 183 0.06 18.10 -7.10
N LEU A 184 -0.27 17.05 -6.31
CA LEU A 184 -1.61 16.48 -6.25
C LEU A 184 -1.92 16.03 -4.81
N THR A 185 -3.20 16.00 -4.47
CA THR A 185 -3.68 15.50 -3.18
C THR A 185 -4.79 14.46 -3.35
N SER A 186 -4.92 13.58 -2.36
CA SER A 186 -6.01 12.61 -2.25
C SER A 186 -6.46 12.51 -0.79
N ASP A 187 -7.77 12.57 -0.57
CA ASP A 187 -8.44 12.52 0.73
C ASP A 187 -9.20 11.19 0.97
N ILE A 188 -8.90 10.15 0.23
CA ILE A 188 -9.61 8.87 0.32
C ILE A 188 -9.54 8.31 1.76
N ASP A 189 -8.35 8.39 2.40
CA ASP A 189 -8.17 8.00 3.80
C ASP A 189 -6.93 8.70 4.38
N GLY A 190 -7.13 9.71 5.20
CA GLY A 190 -6.08 10.65 5.60
C GLY A 190 -5.86 11.73 4.54
N LEU A 191 -4.65 12.21 4.39
CA LEU A 191 -4.24 13.16 3.37
C LEU A 191 -2.96 12.65 2.70
N GLN A 192 -3.07 12.18 1.48
CA GLN A 192 -1.95 11.77 0.63
C GLN A 192 -1.59 12.92 -0.30
N VAL A 193 -0.31 13.20 -0.42
CA VAL A 193 0.24 14.29 -1.23
C VAL A 193 1.33 13.74 -2.13
N MET A 194 1.16 13.94 -3.43
CA MET A 194 2.25 13.78 -4.41
C MET A 194 2.99 15.10 -4.50
N LEU A 195 4.30 15.05 -4.39
CA LEU A 195 5.18 16.20 -4.56
C LEU A 195 5.57 16.35 -6.04
N GLU A 196 5.95 17.58 -6.45
CA GLU A 196 6.33 17.87 -7.84
C GLU A 196 7.54 17.05 -8.32
N ASP A 197 8.39 16.60 -7.42
CA ASP A 197 9.56 15.74 -7.71
C ASP A 197 9.22 14.24 -7.79
N GLY A 198 7.93 13.87 -7.68
CA GLY A 198 7.45 12.51 -7.78
C GLY A 198 7.48 11.73 -6.46
N ARG A 199 7.98 12.30 -5.35
CA ARG A 199 7.86 11.69 -4.03
C ARG A 199 6.43 11.79 -3.51
N MET A 200 6.05 10.86 -2.64
CA MET A 200 4.73 10.85 -1.99
C MET A 200 4.88 10.91 -0.48
N ILE A 201 4.03 11.69 0.18
CA ILE A 201 3.88 11.71 1.62
C ILE A 201 2.39 11.62 2.00
N HIS A 202 2.07 10.79 2.98
CA HIS A 202 0.70 10.53 3.38
C HIS A 202 0.58 10.55 4.89
N PHE A 203 -0.24 11.44 5.41
CA PHE A 203 -0.56 11.57 6.83
C PHE A 203 -1.93 10.96 7.10
N ARG A 204 -1.99 10.03 8.06
CA ARG A 204 -3.23 9.33 8.39
C ARG A 204 -3.37 9.13 9.90
N PRO A 205 -4.35 9.78 10.54
CA PRO A 205 -4.74 9.46 11.91
C PRO A 205 -5.17 7.99 12.01
N SER A 206 -4.81 7.32 13.08
CA SER A 206 -5.35 5.99 13.36
C SER A 206 -6.82 6.11 13.80
N GLY A 207 -7.67 5.20 13.31
CA GLY A 207 -9.07 5.11 13.75
C GLY A 207 -9.26 4.47 15.14
N ASN A 208 -8.26 3.71 15.61
CA ASN A 208 -8.41 2.83 16.78
C ASN A 208 -7.42 3.12 17.91
N ALA A 209 -6.41 3.93 17.67
CA ALA A 209 -5.36 4.23 18.64
C ALA A 209 -4.96 5.71 18.56
N PRO A 210 -4.45 6.32 19.64
CA PRO A 210 -3.90 7.68 19.61
C PRO A 210 -2.56 7.68 18.86
N GLU A 211 -2.62 7.53 17.56
CA GLU A 211 -1.45 7.46 16.67
C GLU A 211 -1.64 8.34 15.43
N MET A 212 -0.56 8.98 15.00
CA MET A 212 -0.47 9.63 13.71
C MET A 212 0.53 8.89 12.84
N ARG A 213 0.05 8.32 11.75
CA ARG A 213 0.85 7.51 10.81
C ARG A 213 1.34 8.38 9.67
N CYS A 214 2.57 8.13 9.25
CA CYS A 214 3.18 8.71 8.06
C CYS A 214 3.67 7.60 7.13
N TYR A 215 3.28 7.68 5.87
CA TYR A 215 3.73 6.78 4.80
C TYR A 215 4.39 7.64 3.75
N VAL A 216 5.45 7.14 3.15
CA VAL A 216 6.20 7.88 2.13
C VAL A 216 6.65 6.95 1.00
N GLU A 217 6.84 7.54 -0.18
CA GLU A 217 7.47 6.88 -1.32
C GLU A 217 8.48 7.81 -1.98
N ALA A 218 9.59 7.22 -2.46
CA ALA A 218 10.66 7.95 -3.14
C ALA A 218 11.39 7.05 -4.15
N ALA A 219 12.31 7.64 -4.92
CA ALA A 219 13.10 6.93 -5.93
C ALA A 219 14.18 6.01 -5.33
N SER A 220 14.59 6.25 -4.08
CA SER A 220 15.56 5.42 -3.36
C SER A 220 15.15 5.19 -1.91
N GLU A 221 15.68 4.12 -1.31
CA GLU A 221 15.44 3.78 0.09
C GLU A 221 15.92 4.88 1.05
N SER A 222 17.08 5.48 0.77
CA SER A 222 17.62 6.58 1.57
C SER A 222 16.75 7.83 1.52
N GLU A 223 16.21 8.17 0.36
CA GLU A 223 15.27 9.30 0.20
C GLU A 223 13.96 9.01 0.92
N ALA A 224 13.40 7.79 0.81
CA ALA A 224 12.18 7.42 1.53
C ALA A 224 12.38 7.52 3.05
N LYS A 225 13.49 7.00 3.58
CA LYS A 225 13.81 7.12 5.02
C LYS A 225 13.96 8.57 5.46
N SER A 226 14.64 9.39 4.68
CA SER A 226 14.82 10.83 4.98
C SER A 226 13.47 11.56 4.97
N LEU A 227 12.63 11.34 3.96
CA LEU A 227 11.31 11.95 3.86
C LEU A 227 10.39 11.54 5.01
N LEU A 228 10.47 10.28 5.43
CA LEU A 228 9.70 9.77 6.58
C LEU A 228 10.05 10.51 7.87
N VAL A 229 11.35 10.65 8.16
CA VAL A 229 11.82 11.39 9.34
C VAL A 229 11.33 12.84 9.29
N GLN A 230 11.52 13.52 8.16
CA GLN A 230 11.05 14.90 7.96
C GLN A 230 9.54 15.02 8.15
N GLY A 231 8.75 14.10 7.57
CA GLY A 231 7.29 14.11 7.72
C GLY A 231 6.84 13.96 9.16
N LEU A 232 7.44 13.04 9.91
CA LEU A 232 7.15 12.86 11.34
C LEU A 232 7.58 14.10 12.16
N ASP A 233 8.68 14.75 11.81
CA ASP A 233 9.15 15.95 12.49
C ASP A 233 8.22 17.16 12.24
N LEU A 234 7.66 17.28 11.04
CA LEU A 234 6.62 18.29 10.75
C LEU A 234 5.38 18.08 11.63
N VAL A 235 4.93 16.83 11.79
CA VAL A 235 3.79 16.50 12.67
C VAL A 235 4.11 16.85 14.13
N ARG A 236 5.32 16.52 14.62
CA ARG A 236 5.77 16.88 15.98
C ARG A 236 5.84 18.38 16.17
N ALA A 237 6.33 19.13 15.19
CA ALA A 237 6.42 20.58 15.24
C ALA A 237 5.03 21.22 15.35
N PHE A 238 4.06 20.76 14.55
CA PHE A 238 2.68 21.23 14.64
C PHE A 238 2.08 20.98 16.02
N ALA A 239 2.27 19.79 16.59
CA ALA A 239 1.73 19.45 17.90
C ALA A 239 2.25 20.38 19.03
N ARG A 240 3.49 20.88 18.91
CA ARG A 240 4.08 21.84 19.88
C ARG A 240 3.50 23.24 19.75
N THR A 241 3.00 23.62 18.59
CA THR A 241 2.41 24.95 18.36
C THR A 241 0.91 24.99 18.63
N ALA A 242 0.27 23.84 18.66
CA ALA A 242 -1.18 23.70 18.90
C ALA A 242 -1.55 23.52 20.38
N GLN A 243 -0.56 23.47 21.29
CA GLN A 243 -0.73 23.48 22.74
C GLN A 243 -0.69 24.92 23.29
#